data_75ae21cb224e3c51fcd207f2be7978b0
#
_entry.id   75ae21cb224e3c51fcd207f2be7978b0
#
_cell.length_a   1.000
_cell.length_b   1.000
_cell.length_c   1.000
_cell.angle_alpha   90.00
_cell.angle_beta   90.00
_cell.angle_gamma   90.00
#
_symmetry.space_group_name_H-M   'P 1'
#
loop_
_entity.id
_entity.type
_entity.pdbx_description
1 polymer ?
#
loop_
_entity_poly.entity_id
_entity_poly.type
_entity_poly.pdbx_seq_one_letter_code
_entity_poly.pdbx_strand_id
1 'polypeptide(L)'
;MFSQEHLAPESKVGTRRSTTEVSPFDDLASAYDAWFEEEGKSIFAIEVPAFHEVLPSLSKPWLEIGVGSGRFAQALGIETGVDPSIKLLKMARKRGITTFLGRGEQELFDKGAFGTVFLIVTLCFLDSPLDVLKEAYCIMIPGGKIVLGLVLKESLWGKFYQQKKEQGHRFYKYATFYRYDEVANLLEQSGFSIEQVISTLFQRPDKVKRMELPQRGYSSSAGFTVIVAGKRDSERPLAEPQSY
;
A
#
# COMPACT_ATOMS: atom_id res chain seq x y z
N MET A 1 -37.43 20.35 49.45
CA MET A 1 -36.41 19.27 49.31
C MET A 1 -36.55 18.75 47.88
N PHE A 2 -35.82 19.31 46.97
CA PHE A 2 -35.78 18.85 45.57
C PHE A 2 -34.36 18.36 45.25
N SER A 3 -34.28 17.08 44.95
CA SER A 3 -33.04 16.42 44.60
C SER A 3 -32.65 16.83 43.19
N GLN A 4 -31.44 17.33 43.01
CA GLN A 4 -30.79 17.55 41.72
C GLN A 4 -30.24 16.24 41.20
N GLU A 5 -30.75 15.77 40.05
CA GLU A 5 -30.17 14.69 39.28
C GLU A 5 -28.98 15.22 38.50
N HIS A 6 -27.82 14.58 38.71
CA HIS A 6 -26.62 14.82 37.94
C HIS A 6 -26.74 14.10 36.58
N LEU A 7 -26.87 14.87 35.52
CA LEU A 7 -26.71 14.39 34.13
C LEU A 7 -25.23 14.19 33.85
N ALA A 8 -24.86 12.97 33.49
CA ALA A 8 -23.56 12.63 32.98
C ALA A 8 -23.35 13.21 31.57
N PRO A 9 -22.10 13.59 31.17
CA PRO A 9 -21.87 14.17 29.85
C PRO A 9 -21.99 13.12 28.74
N GLU A 10 -22.76 13.46 27.70
CA GLU A 10 -22.90 12.67 26.49
C GLU A 10 -21.56 12.46 25.82
N SER A 11 -21.17 11.20 25.64
CA SER A 11 -20.03 10.79 24.84
C SER A 11 -20.28 11.17 23.38
N LYS A 12 -19.39 11.97 22.81
CA LYS A 12 -19.38 12.29 21.37
C LYS A 12 -19.12 11.00 20.59
N VAL A 13 -20.19 10.41 20.07
CA VAL A 13 -20.14 9.36 19.06
C VAL A 13 -19.53 9.96 17.80
N GLY A 14 -18.30 9.59 17.49
CA GLY A 14 -17.67 9.93 16.24
C GLY A 14 -18.54 9.42 15.08
N THR A 15 -18.89 10.31 14.17
CA THR A 15 -19.65 10.00 12.95
C THR A 15 -18.87 8.97 12.13
N ARG A 16 -19.30 7.70 12.22
CA ARG A 16 -18.89 6.64 11.28
C ARG A 16 -19.34 7.10 9.88
N ARG A 17 -18.39 7.43 9.01
CA ARG A 17 -18.68 7.66 7.59
C ARG A 17 -19.34 6.41 7.02
N SER A 18 -20.46 6.62 6.35
CA SER A 18 -21.29 5.60 5.72
C SER A 18 -20.47 4.74 4.74
N THR A 19 -20.66 3.42 4.79
CA THR A 19 -20.06 2.38 3.92
C THR A 19 -20.57 2.40 2.47
N THR A 20 -21.22 3.48 2.03
CA THR A 20 -21.91 3.59 0.72
C THR A 20 -21.24 4.54 -0.28
N GLU A 21 -20.05 5.08 0.01
CA GLU A 21 -19.32 5.84 -1.01
C GLU A 21 -18.77 4.90 -2.07
N VAL A 22 -19.29 5.03 -3.30
CA VAL A 22 -18.82 4.32 -4.49
C VAL A 22 -17.36 4.70 -4.73
N SER A 23 -16.48 3.71 -4.84
CA SER A 23 -15.07 3.96 -5.14
C SER A 23 -14.94 4.68 -6.48
N PRO A 24 -14.13 5.76 -6.59
CA PRO A 24 -13.88 6.42 -7.86
C PRO A 24 -13.27 5.47 -8.92
N PHE A 25 -12.70 4.35 -8.48
CA PHE A 25 -12.17 3.31 -9.35
C PHE A 25 -13.24 2.36 -9.90
N ASP A 26 -14.49 2.38 -9.40
CA ASP A 26 -15.55 1.55 -9.98
C ASP A 26 -15.84 1.93 -11.44
N ASP A 27 -15.91 3.21 -11.75
CA ASP A 27 -16.15 3.68 -13.13
C ASP A 27 -14.90 3.54 -14.01
N LEU A 28 -13.74 3.45 -13.42
CA LEU A 28 -12.45 3.31 -14.08
C LEU A 28 -11.96 1.87 -14.18
N ALA A 29 -12.66 0.88 -13.59
CA ALA A 29 -12.18 -0.48 -13.39
C ALA A 29 -11.69 -1.15 -14.68
N SER A 30 -12.47 -1.08 -15.77
CA SER A 30 -12.08 -1.69 -17.05
C SER A 30 -10.84 -1.02 -17.65
N ALA A 31 -10.79 0.31 -17.60
CA ALA A 31 -9.68 1.07 -18.14
C ALA A 31 -8.40 0.89 -17.28
N TYR A 32 -8.57 0.73 -15.95
CA TYR A 32 -7.47 0.43 -15.04
C TYR A 32 -6.86 -0.95 -15.32
N ASP A 33 -7.70 -1.96 -15.51
CA ASP A 33 -7.22 -3.32 -15.78
C ASP A 33 -6.59 -3.43 -17.19
N ALA A 34 -7.16 -2.74 -18.21
CA ALA A 34 -6.62 -2.72 -19.56
C ALA A 34 -5.23 -2.08 -19.63
N TRP A 35 -4.93 -1.09 -18.77
CA TRP A 35 -3.62 -0.45 -18.72
C TRP A 35 -2.46 -1.45 -18.55
N PHE A 36 -2.65 -2.52 -17.78
CA PHE A 36 -1.63 -3.57 -17.57
C PHE A 36 -1.34 -4.41 -18.82
N GLU A 37 -2.24 -4.46 -19.78
CA GLU A 37 -2.04 -5.17 -21.05
C GLU A 37 -1.57 -4.25 -22.18
N GLU A 38 -1.74 -2.94 -22.00
CA GLU A 38 -1.46 -1.89 -22.97
C GLU A 38 -0.22 -1.07 -22.55
N GLU A 39 -0.43 0.18 -22.13
CA GLU A 39 0.62 1.16 -21.81
C GLU A 39 1.51 0.71 -20.64
N GLY A 40 0.95 0.04 -19.66
CA GLY A 40 1.63 -0.42 -18.44
C GLY A 40 2.31 -1.78 -18.55
N LYS A 41 2.13 -2.51 -19.65
CA LYS A 41 2.62 -3.89 -19.77
C LYS A 41 4.12 -4.02 -19.49
N SER A 42 4.92 -3.19 -20.13
CA SER A 42 6.38 -3.21 -19.94
C SER A 42 6.80 -2.71 -18.55
N ILE A 43 6.04 -1.76 -17.98
CA ILE A 43 6.27 -1.22 -16.65
C ILE A 43 6.03 -2.32 -15.61
N PHE A 44 4.85 -2.94 -15.65
CA PHE A 44 4.48 -4.06 -14.79
C PHE A 44 5.49 -5.21 -14.85
N ALA A 45 5.94 -5.57 -16.08
CA ALA A 45 6.94 -6.61 -16.27
C ALA A 45 8.31 -6.29 -15.62
N ILE A 46 8.65 -4.99 -15.47
CA ILE A 46 9.87 -4.54 -14.78
C ILE A 46 9.66 -4.43 -13.26
N GLU A 47 8.45 -4.11 -12.81
CA GLU A 47 8.13 -3.94 -11.38
C GLU A 47 8.04 -5.28 -10.64
N VAL A 48 7.40 -6.30 -11.24
CA VAL A 48 7.19 -7.62 -10.62
C VAL A 48 8.49 -8.28 -10.15
N PRO A 49 9.61 -8.32 -10.92
CA PRO A 49 10.87 -8.89 -10.48
C PRO A 49 11.44 -8.25 -9.21
N ALA A 50 11.17 -6.97 -8.93
CA ALA A 50 11.63 -6.34 -7.69
C ALA A 50 10.97 -6.93 -6.44
N PHE A 51 9.72 -7.38 -6.55
CA PHE A 51 9.06 -8.12 -5.47
C PHE A 51 9.62 -9.53 -5.31
N HIS A 52 9.96 -10.22 -6.39
CA HIS A 52 10.54 -11.56 -6.32
C HIS A 52 11.84 -11.61 -5.51
N GLU A 53 12.63 -10.52 -5.48
CA GLU A 53 13.83 -10.40 -4.62
C GLU A 53 13.52 -10.51 -3.11
N VAL A 54 12.30 -10.17 -2.70
CA VAL A 54 11.93 -10.12 -1.28
C VAL A 54 11.01 -11.27 -0.85
N LEU A 55 10.21 -11.86 -1.76
CA LEU A 55 9.23 -12.91 -1.44
C LEU A 55 9.80 -14.07 -0.61
N PRO A 56 11.03 -14.59 -0.86
CA PRO A 56 11.57 -15.73 -0.10
C PRO A 56 11.74 -15.46 1.40
N SER A 57 11.78 -14.19 1.81
CA SER A 57 11.95 -13.78 3.21
C SER A 57 10.63 -13.45 3.91
N LEU A 58 9.49 -13.64 3.25
CA LEU A 58 8.19 -13.20 3.73
C LEU A 58 7.35 -14.39 4.23
N SER A 59 6.83 -14.25 5.45
CA SER A 59 5.95 -15.25 6.08
C SER A 59 4.53 -15.16 5.52
N LYS A 60 3.89 -16.31 5.30
CA LYS A 60 2.48 -16.42 4.96
C LYS A 60 1.61 -16.48 6.21
N PRO A 61 0.27 -16.24 6.13
CA PRO A 61 -0.50 -15.89 4.94
C PRO A 61 -0.22 -14.46 4.44
N TRP A 62 -0.50 -14.19 3.15
CA TRP A 62 -0.31 -12.90 2.52
C TRP A 62 -1.63 -12.20 2.24
N LEU A 63 -1.68 -10.89 2.51
CA LEU A 63 -2.80 -10.00 2.20
C LEU A 63 -2.30 -8.83 1.33
N GLU A 64 -3.06 -8.45 0.29
CA GLU A 64 -2.88 -7.17 -0.39
C GLU A 64 -4.02 -6.20 -0.04
N ILE A 65 -3.69 -5.07 0.56
CA ILE A 65 -4.61 -3.94 0.79
C ILE A 65 -4.57 -3.05 -0.45
N GLY A 66 -5.75 -2.79 -1.04
CA GLY A 66 -5.86 -2.14 -2.34
C GLY A 66 -5.54 -3.09 -3.49
N VAL A 67 -6.04 -4.32 -3.42
CA VAL A 67 -5.74 -5.37 -4.40
C VAL A 67 -6.19 -5.04 -5.83
N GLY A 68 -7.08 -4.07 -5.99
CA GLY A 68 -7.61 -3.67 -7.29
C GLY A 68 -8.16 -4.83 -8.10
N SER A 69 -7.74 -4.96 -9.34
CA SER A 69 -8.11 -6.07 -10.21
C SER A 69 -7.30 -7.36 -9.96
N GLY A 70 -6.37 -7.37 -9.00
CA GLY A 70 -5.59 -8.55 -8.61
C GLY A 70 -4.39 -8.86 -9.51
N ARG A 71 -3.88 -7.89 -10.27
CA ARG A 71 -2.74 -8.09 -11.19
C ARG A 71 -1.46 -8.44 -10.45
N PHE A 72 -1.09 -7.66 -9.44
CA PHE A 72 0.06 -7.94 -8.59
C PHE A 72 -0.18 -9.18 -7.73
N ALA A 73 -1.36 -9.30 -7.09
CA ALA A 73 -1.70 -10.49 -6.30
C ALA A 73 -1.51 -11.78 -7.10
N GLN A 74 -2.02 -11.84 -8.33
CA GLN A 74 -1.87 -13.01 -9.20
C GLN A 74 -0.40 -13.29 -9.56
N ALA A 75 0.35 -12.24 -9.94
CA ALA A 75 1.76 -12.38 -10.35
C ALA A 75 2.67 -12.80 -9.20
N LEU A 76 2.34 -12.41 -7.96
CA LEU A 76 3.14 -12.67 -6.76
C LEU A 76 2.66 -13.87 -5.93
N GLY A 77 1.48 -14.44 -6.25
CA GLY A 77 0.90 -15.54 -5.49
C GLY A 77 0.30 -15.10 -4.15
N ILE A 78 -0.24 -13.87 -4.07
CA ILE A 78 -0.97 -13.36 -2.91
C ILE A 78 -2.40 -13.88 -3.01
N GLU A 79 -2.86 -14.61 -1.97
CA GLU A 79 -4.12 -15.33 -2.01
C GLU A 79 -5.32 -14.48 -1.56
N THR A 80 -5.09 -13.43 -0.77
CA THR A 80 -6.15 -12.61 -0.15
C THR A 80 -5.99 -11.14 -0.49
N GLY A 81 -7.10 -10.46 -0.80
CA GLY A 81 -7.08 -9.04 -1.11
C GLY A 81 -8.30 -8.29 -0.60
N VAL A 82 -8.13 -7.02 -0.22
CA VAL A 82 -9.19 -6.09 0.13
C VAL A 82 -9.14 -4.86 -0.77
N ASP A 83 -10.31 -4.39 -1.22
CA ASP A 83 -10.43 -3.18 -2.05
C ASP A 83 -11.83 -2.57 -1.88
N PRO A 84 -12.00 -1.24 -1.93
CA PRO A 84 -13.31 -0.60 -1.88
C PRO A 84 -14.09 -0.69 -3.20
N SER A 85 -13.48 -1.09 -4.32
CA SER A 85 -14.14 -1.20 -5.62
C SER A 85 -14.69 -2.59 -5.87
N ILE A 86 -16.02 -2.72 -5.87
CA ILE A 86 -16.68 -4.00 -6.17
C ILE A 86 -16.41 -4.48 -7.59
N LYS A 87 -16.23 -3.55 -8.55
CA LYS A 87 -15.95 -3.91 -9.94
C LYS A 87 -14.54 -4.46 -10.11
N LEU A 88 -13.55 -3.87 -9.45
CA LEU A 88 -12.18 -4.39 -9.44
C LEU A 88 -12.10 -5.75 -8.73
N LEU A 89 -12.76 -5.91 -7.58
CA LEU A 89 -12.81 -7.18 -6.86
C LEU A 89 -13.42 -8.33 -7.67
N LYS A 90 -14.40 -8.04 -8.54
CA LYS A 90 -14.93 -9.06 -9.48
C LYS A 90 -13.86 -9.57 -10.44
N MET A 91 -12.92 -8.71 -10.86
CA MET A 91 -11.79 -9.09 -11.71
C MET A 91 -10.75 -9.89 -10.91
N ALA A 92 -10.42 -9.45 -9.69
CA ALA A 92 -9.50 -10.16 -8.81
C ALA A 92 -9.99 -11.59 -8.49
N ARG A 93 -11.29 -11.77 -8.22
CA ARG A 93 -11.89 -13.12 -8.04
C ARG A 93 -11.71 -14.02 -9.25
N LYS A 94 -11.86 -13.49 -10.48
CA LYS A 94 -11.61 -14.26 -11.70
C LYS A 94 -10.15 -14.69 -11.85
N ARG A 95 -9.22 -14.00 -11.17
CA ARG A 95 -7.79 -14.34 -11.07
C ARG A 95 -7.46 -15.28 -9.91
N GLY A 96 -8.50 -15.79 -9.20
CA GLY A 96 -8.33 -16.74 -8.11
C GLY A 96 -8.05 -16.13 -6.74
N ILE A 97 -8.19 -14.80 -6.58
CA ILE A 97 -7.93 -14.11 -5.31
C ILE A 97 -9.19 -14.18 -4.43
N THR A 98 -9.03 -14.55 -3.16
CA THR A 98 -10.06 -14.41 -2.12
C THR A 98 -10.20 -12.93 -1.77
N THR A 99 -11.39 -12.34 -1.99
CA THR A 99 -11.53 -10.89 -1.92
C THR A 99 -12.53 -10.44 -0.88
N PHE A 100 -12.21 -9.35 -0.20
CA PHE A 100 -13.06 -8.69 0.79
C PHE A 100 -13.36 -7.27 0.31
N LEU A 101 -14.63 -6.88 0.37
CA LEU A 101 -15.06 -5.51 0.06
C LEU A 101 -14.86 -4.66 1.31
N GLY A 102 -14.02 -3.63 1.21
CA GLY A 102 -13.77 -2.72 2.32
C GLY A 102 -12.58 -1.81 2.07
N ARG A 103 -12.33 -0.94 3.03
CA ARG A 103 -11.19 0.00 3.03
C ARG A 103 -10.12 -0.53 3.98
N GLY A 104 -8.87 -0.17 3.73
CA GLY A 104 -7.72 -0.69 4.49
C GLY A 104 -7.65 -0.25 5.95
N GLU A 105 -8.34 0.82 6.33
CA GLU A 105 -8.46 1.31 7.71
C GLU A 105 -9.59 0.63 8.52
N GLN A 106 -10.35 -0.29 7.91
CA GLN A 106 -11.44 -1.00 8.59
C GLN A 106 -10.94 -2.27 9.27
N GLU A 107 -11.46 -2.58 10.43
CA GLU A 107 -11.23 -3.84 11.16
C GLU A 107 -11.95 -5.00 10.47
N LEU A 108 -11.37 -5.52 9.40
CA LEU A 108 -11.93 -6.61 8.59
C LEU A 108 -11.37 -7.99 8.95
N PHE A 109 -10.24 -8.03 9.64
CA PHE A 109 -9.49 -9.25 9.93
C PHE A 109 -9.10 -9.32 11.40
N ASP A 110 -8.95 -10.54 11.89
CA ASP A 110 -8.46 -10.77 13.25
C ASP A 110 -6.99 -10.33 13.42
N LYS A 111 -6.64 -9.96 14.64
CA LYS A 111 -5.26 -9.64 15.00
C LYS A 111 -4.35 -10.84 14.78
N GLY A 112 -3.21 -10.62 14.14
CA GLY A 112 -2.25 -11.68 13.86
C GLY A 112 -2.71 -12.69 12.79
N ALA A 113 -3.62 -12.31 11.91
CA ALA A 113 -4.10 -13.18 10.84
C ALA A 113 -3.09 -13.37 9.69
N PHE A 114 -2.17 -12.42 9.50
CA PHE A 114 -1.27 -12.42 8.34
C PHE A 114 0.20 -12.37 8.74
N GLY A 115 1.03 -13.09 7.97
CA GLY A 115 2.48 -13.00 8.06
C GLY A 115 3.04 -11.79 7.32
N THR A 116 2.41 -11.43 6.19
CA THR A 116 2.82 -10.28 5.39
C THR A 116 1.62 -9.54 4.80
N VAL A 117 1.68 -8.22 4.85
CA VAL A 117 0.71 -7.31 4.22
C VAL A 117 1.40 -6.51 3.11
N PHE A 118 0.78 -6.48 1.93
CA PHE A 118 1.25 -5.74 0.77
C PHE A 118 0.35 -4.51 0.53
N LEU A 119 0.96 -3.37 0.18
CA LEU A 119 0.33 -2.19 -0.39
C LEU A 119 1.09 -1.83 -1.67
N ILE A 120 0.59 -2.27 -2.82
CA ILE A 120 1.26 -2.07 -4.11
C ILE A 120 0.53 -1.00 -4.91
N VAL A 121 1.19 0.13 -5.16
CA VAL A 121 0.61 1.33 -5.81
C VAL A 121 -0.67 1.80 -5.11
N THR A 122 -0.79 1.55 -3.83
CA THR A 122 -2.02 1.81 -3.04
C THR A 122 -1.86 3.00 -2.11
N LEU A 123 -0.69 3.15 -1.45
CA LEU A 123 -0.45 4.20 -0.45
C LEU A 123 -0.83 5.60 -0.96
N CYS A 124 -0.58 5.86 -2.25
CA CYS A 124 -0.87 7.15 -2.90
C CYS A 124 -2.36 7.45 -3.08
N PHE A 125 -3.26 6.47 -2.90
CA PHE A 125 -4.71 6.63 -3.04
C PHE A 125 -5.46 6.56 -1.71
N LEU A 126 -4.75 6.44 -0.59
CA LEU A 126 -5.35 6.37 0.74
C LEU A 126 -5.69 7.77 1.26
N ASP A 127 -6.87 7.91 1.86
CA ASP A 127 -7.27 9.13 2.57
C ASP A 127 -6.50 9.28 3.89
N SER A 128 -6.29 8.17 4.59
CA SER A 128 -5.59 8.10 5.89
C SER A 128 -4.53 7.01 5.89
N PRO A 129 -3.35 7.23 5.23
CA PRO A 129 -2.32 6.21 5.11
C PRO A 129 -1.79 5.71 6.46
N LEU A 130 -1.69 6.58 7.46
CA LEU A 130 -1.24 6.21 8.80
C LEU A 130 -2.21 5.22 9.49
N ASP A 131 -3.53 5.39 9.31
CA ASP A 131 -4.53 4.50 9.91
C ASP A 131 -4.51 3.13 9.24
N VAL A 132 -4.35 3.08 7.91
CA VAL A 132 -4.17 1.82 7.16
C VAL A 132 -2.90 1.09 7.60
N LEU A 133 -1.79 1.80 7.79
CA LEU A 133 -0.55 1.20 8.26
C LEU A 133 -0.66 0.67 9.70
N LYS A 134 -1.39 1.37 10.58
CA LYS A 134 -1.69 0.89 11.94
C LYS A 134 -2.58 -0.34 11.93
N GLU A 135 -3.60 -0.38 11.07
CA GLU A 135 -4.44 -1.58 10.91
C GLU A 135 -3.62 -2.75 10.38
N ALA A 136 -2.78 -2.53 9.35
CA ALA A 136 -1.84 -3.53 8.86
C ALA A 136 -0.94 -4.06 9.98
N TYR A 137 -0.44 -3.18 10.88
CA TYR A 137 0.33 -3.60 12.05
C TYR A 137 -0.48 -4.51 12.98
N CYS A 138 -1.75 -4.18 13.25
CA CYS A 138 -2.61 -4.97 14.16
C CYS A 138 -2.91 -6.37 13.62
N ILE A 139 -3.19 -6.52 12.32
CA ILE A 139 -3.56 -7.79 11.71
C ILE A 139 -2.37 -8.71 11.39
N MET A 140 -1.13 -8.23 11.56
CA MET A 140 0.06 -9.05 11.36
C MET A 140 0.53 -9.74 12.64
N ILE A 141 1.06 -10.97 12.47
CA ILE A 141 1.76 -11.72 13.52
C ILE A 141 2.98 -10.95 14.06
N PRO A 142 3.48 -11.28 15.26
CA PRO A 142 4.81 -10.82 15.69
C PRO A 142 5.87 -11.20 14.65
N GLY A 143 6.80 -10.28 14.34
CA GLY A 143 7.81 -10.48 13.28
C GLY A 143 7.27 -10.45 11.86
N GLY A 144 5.98 -10.15 11.65
CA GLY A 144 5.38 -9.95 10.33
C GLY A 144 5.95 -8.75 9.60
N LYS A 145 5.82 -8.72 8.28
CA LYS A 145 6.40 -7.68 7.43
C LYS A 145 5.36 -6.99 6.56
N ILE A 146 5.52 -5.68 6.40
CA ILE A 146 4.78 -4.91 5.39
C ILE A 146 5.66 -4.70 4.16
N VAL A 147 5.06 -4.81 2.97
CA VAL A 147 5.74 -4.60 1.68
C VAL A 147 5.01 -3.51 0.92
N LEU A 148 5.68 -2.40 0.68
CA LEU A 148 5.16 -1.29 -0.10
C LEU A 148 5.77 -1.29 -1.50
N GLY A 149 4.96 -1.10 -2.55
CA GLY A 149 5.40 -0.84 -3.91
C GLY A 149 5.00 0.59 -4.31
N LEU A 150 5.97 1.46 -4.62
CA LEU A 150 5.74 2.89 -4.72
C LEU A 150 6.44 3.54 -5.92
N VAL A 151 5.79 4.54 -6.50
CA VAL A 151 6.44 5.59 -7.31
C VAL A 151 6.67 6.79 -6.41
N LEU A 152 7.92 7.07 -6.08
CA LEU A 152 8.28 8.16 -5.16
C LEU A 152 8.26 9.52 -5.84
N LYS A 153 7.83 10.55 -5.08
CA LYS A 153 7.57 11.92 -5.55
C LYS A 153 8.76 12.57 -6.24
N GLU A 154 9.97 12.36 -5.70
CA GLU A 154 11.22 12.97 -6.16
C GLU A 154 11.80 12.32 -7.42
N SER A 155 11.36 11.12 -7.77
CA SER A 155 11.84 10.39 -8.95
C SER A 155 11.39 11.04 -10.27
N LEU A 156 12.03 10.66 -11.39
CA LEU A 156 11.58 11.10 -12.72
C LEU A 156 10.15 10.65 -13.01
N TRP A 157 9.78 9.43 -12.61
CA TRP A 157 8.43 8.90 -12.76
C TRP A 157 7.42 9.60 -11.85
N GLY A 158 7.81 9.90 -10.61
CA GLY A 158 6.98 10.69 -9.70
C GLY A 158 6.66 12.08 -10.27
N LYS A 159 7.67 12.77 -10.80
CA LYS A 159 7.48 14.07 -11.47
C LYS A 159 6.58 13.96 -12.70
N PHE A 160 6.77 12.92 -13.51
CA PHE A 160 5.93 12.65 -14.69
C PHE A 160 4.46 12.41 -14.30
N TYR A 161 4.19 11.61 -13.27
CA TYR A 161 2.82 11.35 -12.81
C TYR A 161 2.19 12.54 -12.10
N GLN A 162 2.98 13.38 -11.38
CA GLN A 162 2.49 14.65 -10.84
C GLN A 162 2.05 15.60 -11.97
N GLN A 163 2.83 15.71 -13.04
CA GLN A 163 2.43 16.49 -14.21
C GLN A 163 1.14 15.96 -14.84
N LYS A 164 0.99 14.64 -14.97
CA LYS A 164 -0.28 14.04 -15.42
C LYS A 164 -1.45 14.36 -14.48
N LYS A 165 -1.22 14.38 -13.16
CA LYS A 165 -2.22 14.77 -12.16
C LYS A 165 -2.68 16.21 -12.39
N GLU A 166 -1.76 17.16 -12.58
CA GLU A 166 -2.06 18.57 -12.86
C GLU A 166 -2.87 18.75 -14.15
N GLN A 167 -2.65 17.87 -15.13
CA GLN A 167 -3.42 17.81 -16.39
C GLN A 167 -4.77 17.11 -16.24
N GLY A 168 -5.18 16.71 -15.05
CA GLY A 168 -6.48 16.08 -14.79
C GLY A 168 -6.57 14.62 -15.24
N HIS A 169 -5.45 13.90 -15.32
CA HIS A 169 -5.45 12.50 -15.75
C HIS A 169 -6.38 11.63 -14.89
N ARG A 170 -7.19 10.79 -15.54
CA ARG A 170 -8.30 10.03 -14.95
C ARG A 170 -7.95 9.24 -13.66
N PHE A 171 -6.73 8.67 -13.55
CA PHE A 171 -6.28 7.94 -12.34
C PHE A 171 -5.50 8.85 -11.38
N TYR A 172 -4.49 9.56 -11.90
CA TYR A 172 -3.53 10.28 -11.06
C TYR A 172 -4.11 11.51 -10.37
N LYS A 173 -5.25 12.06 -10.82
CA LYS A 173 -5.93 13.18 -10.13
C LYS A 173 -6.28 12.88 -8.67
N TYR A 174 -6.43 11.61 -8.31
CA TYR A 174 -6.70 11.15 -6.96
C TYR A 174 -5.44 10.81 -6.16
N ALA A 175 -4.26 10.75 -6.80
CA ALA A 175 -3.05 10.30 -6.14
C ALA A 175 -2.36 11.39 -5.30
N THR A 176 -1.84 11.02 -4.14
CA THR A 176 -0.89 11.79 -3.35
C THR A 176 0.47 11.11 -3.44
N PHE A 177 1.47 11.82 -3.97
CA PHE A 177 2.82 11.27 -4.09
C PHE A 177 3.64 11.61 -2.86
N TYR A 178 4.28 10.61 -2.29
CA TYR A 178 5.13 10.72 -1.11
C TYR A 178 6.60 10.65 -1.48
N ARG A 179 7.43 11.38 -0.73
CA ARG A 179 8.88 11.26 -0.77
C ARG A 179 9.32 10.04 0.04
N TYR A 180 10.54 9.58 -0.16
CA TYR A 180 11.07 8.46 0.59
C TYR A 180 11.09 8.70 2.11
N ASP A 181 11.51 9.89 2.54
CA ASP A 181 11.54 10.31 3.94
C ASP A 181 10.14 10.39 4.56
N GLU A 182 9.13 10.85 3.80
CA GLU A 182 7.72 10.88 4.24
C GLU A 182 7.17 9.46 4.45
N VAL A 183 7.50 8.52 3.55
CA VAL A 183 7.10 7.10 3.70
C VAL A 183 7.81 6.45 4.88
N ALA A 184 9.11 6.70 5.06
CA ALA A 184 9.87 6.19 6.19
C ALA A 184 9.28 6.66 7.53
N ASN A 185 8.89 7.94 7.62
CA ASN A 185 8.24 8.51 8.80
C ASN A 185 6.85 7.89 9.06
N LEU A 186 6.04 7.66 8.04
CA LEU A 186 4.74 6.96 8.17
C LEU A 186 4.91 5.54 8.72
N LEU A 187 5.89 4.79 8.19
CA LEU A 187 6.22 3.45 8.66
C LEU A 187 6.68 3.47 10.13
N GLU A 188 7.56 4.40 10.48
CA GLU A 188 8.03 4.55 11.86
C GLU A 188 6.92 4.87 12.85
N GLN A 189 6.03 5.82 12.53
CA GLN A 189 4.88 6.20 13.34
C GLN A 189 3.85 5.08 13.51
N SER A 190 3.80 4.14 12.56
CA SER A 190 2.92 2.96 12.62
C SER A 190 3.59 1.73 13.24
N GLY A 191 4.81 1.84 13.77
CA GLY A 191 5.48 0.76 14.49
C GLY A 191 6.34 -0.16 13.62
N PHE A 192 6.65 0.24 12.38
CA PHE A 192 7.51 -0.52 11.49
C PHE A 192 8.95 0.02 11.46
N SER A 193 9.89 -0.85 11.08
CA SER A 193 11.27 -0.51 10.80
C SER A 193 11.65 -1.00 9.41
N ILE A 194 12.18 -0.13 8.55
CA ILE A 194 12.62 -0.51 7.20
C ILE A 194 13.81 -1.47 7.30
N GLU A 195 13.69 -2.62 6.64
CA GLU A 195 14.71 -3.67 6.61
C GLU A 195 15.39 -3.80 5.25
N GLN A 196 14.61 -3.60 4.17
CA GLN A 196 15.11 -3.77 2.81
C GLN A 196 14.44 -2.79 1.86
N VAL A 197 15.19 -2.32 0.89
CA VAL A 197 14.71 -1.49 -0.22
C VAL A 197 15.23 -2.06 -1.52
N ILE A 198 14.34 -2.16 -2.52
CA ILE A 198 14.68 -2.56 -3.88
C ILE A 198 14.24 -1.46 -4.83
N SER A 199 15.10 -1.03 -5.70
CA SER A 199 14.86 0.00 -6.71
C SER A 199 14.84 -0.59 -8.11
N THR A 200 13.90 -0.15 -8.96
CA THR A 200 13.76 -0.60 -10.34
C THR A 200 13.17 0.50 -11.23
N LEU A 201 13.01 0.21 -12.52
CA LEU A 201 12.41 1.14 -13.49
C LEU A 201 13.27 2.41 -13.65
N PHE A 202 14.55 2.24 -14.05
CA PHE A 202 15.49 3.35 -14.20
C PHE A 202 15.36 4.09 -15.54
N GLN A 203 14.68 3.49 -16.53
CA GLN A 203 14.40 4.14 -17.80
C GLN A 203 13.39 5.28 -17.62
N ARG A 204 13.49 6.29 -18.49
CA ARG A 204 12.55 7.42 -18.51
C ARG A 204 11.14 6.95 -18.89
N PRO A 205 10.07 7.63 -18.41
CA PRO A 205 8.67 7.27 -18.71
C PRO A 205 8.34 7.14 -20.20
N ASP A 206 9.00 7.94 -21.06
CA ASP A 206 8.81 7.96 -22.52
C ASP A 206 9.70 6.97 -23.28
N LYS A 207 10.57 6.20 -22.57
CA LYS A 207 11.63 5.38 -23.18
C LYS A 207 11.78 3.99 -22.56
N VAL A 208 10.72 3.41 -22.04
CA VAL A 208 10.74 2.03 -21.53
C VAL A 208 10.78 1.07 -22.72
N LYS A 209 11.97 0.49 -23.01
CA LYS A 209 12.20 -0.35 -24.20
C LYS A 209 12.82 -1.71 -23.89
N ARG A 210 13.35 -1.90 -22.69
CA ARG A 210 14.08 -3.12 -22.32
C ARG A 210 13.75 -3.52 -20.88
N MET A 211 13.85 -4.82 -20.61
CA MET A 211 13.82 -5.32 -19.25
C MET A 211 14.99 -4.78 -18.44
N GLU A 212 14.78 -4.54 -17.16
CA GLU A 212 15.77 -4.09 -16.20
C GLU A 212 15.81 -5.04 -15.01
N LEU A 213 17.01 -5.25 -14.48
CA LEU A 213 17.16 -5.97 -13.23
C LEU A 213 16.97 -5.00 -12.06
N PRO A 214 16.24 -5.42 -11.00
CA PRO A 214 16.11 -4.63 -9.79
C PRO A 214 17.47 -4.51 -9.09
N GLN A 215 17.65 -3.41 -8.34
CA GLN A 215 18.86 -3.12 -7.57
C GLN A 215 18.52 -3.00 -6.10
N ARG A 216 19.33 -3.56 -5.22
CA ARG A 216 19.20 -3.41 -3.78
C ARG A 216 19.60 -2.00 -3.34
N GLY A 217 18.86 -1.48 -2.36
CA GLY A 217 19.03 -0.14 -1.82
C GLY A 217 18.12 0.89 -2.49
N TYR A 218 18.02 2.04 -1.82
CA TYR A 218 17.27 3.18 -2.32
C TYR A 218 18.05 3.92 -3.42
N SER A 219 17.36 4.28 -4.49
CA SER A 219 17.87 5.14 -5.54
C SER A 219 16.84 6.18 -5.94
N SER A 220 17.18 7.46 -5.84
CA SER A 220 16.31 8.57 -6.29
C SER A 220 16.09 8.60 -7.80
N SER A 221 16.91 7.86 -8.57
CA SER A 221 16.76 7.72 -10.02
C SER A 221 15.76 6.60 -10.42
N ALA A 222 15.39 5.72 -9.48
CA ALA A 222 14.44 4.66 -9.74
C ALA A 222 13.02 5.20 -9.91
N GLY A 223 12.30 4.68 -10.89
CA GLY A 223 10.89 4.99 -11.11
C GLY A 223 9.95 4.25 -10.16
N PHE A 224 10.39 3.09 -9.68
CA PHE A 224 9.62 2.27 -8.76
C PHE A 224 10.51 1.74 -7.63
N THR A 225 9.97 1.74 -6.42
CA THR A 225 10.69 1.32 -5.20
C THR A 225 9.83 0.33 -4.41
N VAL A 226 10.40 -0.82 -4.07
CA VAL A 226 9.82 -1.77 -3.11
C VAL A 226 10.49 -1.56 -1.76
N ILE A 227 9.70 -1.32 -0.72
CA ILE A 227 10.16 -1.17 0.67
C ILE A 227 9.61 -2.32 1.48
N VAL A 228 10.47 -3.06 2.17
CA VAL A 228 10.08 -4.06 3.18
C VAL A 228 10.38 -3.50 4.55
N ALA A 229 9.37 -3.51 5.43
CA ALA A 229 9.55 -3.09 6.80
C ALA A 229 8.97 -4.13 7.76
N GLY A 230 9.74 -4.45 8.80
CA GLY A 230 9.36 -5.41 9.84
C GLY A 230 8.54 -4.73 10.94
N LYS A 231 7.59 -5.48 11.51
CA LYS A 231 6.87 -5.10 12.71
C LYS A 231 7.86 -5.04 13.88
N ARG A 232 7.99 -3.86 14.53
CA ARG A 232 8.85 -3.73 15.72
C ARG A 232 8.26 -4.53 16.87
N ASP A 233 9.06 -5.33 17.54
CA ASP A 233 8.67 -5.94 18.79
C ASP A 233 8.47 -4.86 19.85
N SER A 234 7.32 -4.86 20.51
CA SER A 234 6.96 -3.89 21.55
C SER A 234 7.85 -3.97 22.81
N GLU A 235 8.82 -4.91 22.86
CA GLU A 235 9.66 -5.18 24.02
C GLU A 235 11.15 -4.82 23.85
N ARG A 236 11.59 -4.23 22.73
CA ARG A 236 12.97 -3.74 22.66
C ARG A 236 13.05 -2.28 23.12
N PRO A 237 13.56 -2.00 24.34
CA PRO A 237 13.87 -0.64 24.76
C PRO A 237 14.84 -0.03 23.74
N LEU A 238 14.64 1.24 23.42
CA LEU A 238 15.63 2.03 22.67
C LEU A 238 16.99 1.83 23.33
N ALA A 239 17.98 1.35 22.59
CA ALA A 239 19.35 1.29 23.09
C ALA A 239 19.73 2.72 23.52
N GLU A 240 20.04 2.89 24.81
CA GLU A 240 20.54 4.15 25.33
C GLU A 240 21.78 4.56 24.52
N PRO A 241 21.92 5.85 24.17
CA PRO A 241 23.11 6.33 23.50
C PRO A 241 24.30 6.06 24.42
N GLN A 242 25.26 5.26 23.96
CA GLN A 242 26.52 5.06 24.66
C GLN A 242 27.23 6.42 24.71
N SER A 243 27.28 7.00 25.92
CA SER A 243 28.12 8.16 26.23
C SER A 243 29.59 7.74 26.16
N TYR A 244 30.32 8.28 25.19
CA TYR A 244 31.77 8.30 25.16
C TYR A 244 32.31 9.49 25.95
#